data_b02b4e561dbfe421d1820d39409a08d4
#
_entry.id   b02b4e561dbfe421d1820d39409a08d4
#
_cell.length_a   1.000
_cell.length_b   1.000
_cell.length_c   1.000
_cell.angle_alpha   90.00
_cell.angle_beta   90.00
_cell.angle_gamma   90.00
#
_symmetry.space_group_name_H-M   'P 1'
#
loop_
_entity.id
_entity.type
_entity.pdbx_description
1 polymer ?
#
loop_
_entity_poly.entity_id
_entity_poly.type
_entity_poly.pdbx_seq_one_letter_code
_entity_poly.pdbx_strand_id
1 'polypeptide(L)'
;MTAAAFNFGLLIEAEDLVPYLGHEKLRIVDLSRASVYEQLHIPHALHLRPKLLVRQDEYRMGLLPDAEGLQALIDYLNISPGHHVVAYDDEGGAWAGRLLWNLHCLGFENTSLLNGGIHAWLGAGLPTSSDQEIFSPVSHLVPVNLEQKAESQIEYDELRQLIENEEVQLWDCRTEDEYTGLRLAARRGGHIPGARHFEWSTALNRENHLKLQPLPRTQQRLEQLGFDLNQPVVVYCQSHHRSGLAYILGRLLGWKIRAYDGAWSEWGNRLDSPIATGELPS
;
A
#
# COMPACT_ATOMS: atom_id res chain seq x y z
N MET A 1 -2.99 -29.59 -15.03
CA MET A 1 -2.16 -28.63 -15.81
C MET A 1 -2.17 -27.34 -15.04
N THR A 2 -1.07 -27.00 -14.39
CA THR A 2 -0.87 -25.74 -13.70
C THR A 2 -0.99 -24.62 -14.73
N ALA A 3 -1.93 -23.72 -14.52
CA ALA A 3 -2.10 -22.53 -15.33
C ALA A 3 -0.75 -21.81 -15.44
N ALA A 4 -0.45 -21.29 -16.63
CA ALA A 4 0.71 -20.46 -16.84
C ALA A 4 0.62 -19.31 -15.83
N ALA A 5 1.52 -19.31 -14.88
CA ALA A 5 1.64 -18.21 -13.94
C ALA A 5 1.95 -16.97 -14.78
N PHE A 6 1.22 -15.88 -14.52
CA PHE A 6 1.62 -14.59 -15.03
C PHE A 6 3.06 -14.34 -14.56
N ASN A 7 3.95 -14.02 -15.46
CA ASN A 7 5.34 -13.70 -15.10
C ASN A 7 5.44 -12.19 -14.76
N PHE A 8 4.52 -11.73 -13.92
CA PHE A 8 4.49 -10.35 -13.44
C PHE A 8 5.30 -10.25 -12.14
N GLY A 9 6.14 -9.22 -12.05
CA GLY A 9 6.72 -8.81 -10.78
C GLY A 9 5.72 -8.05 -9.90
N LEU A 10 6.15 -7.66 -8.72
CA LEU A 10 5.35 -6.78 -7.82
C LEU A 10 5.08 -5.39 -8.43
N LEU A 11 5.85 -4.98 -9.44
CA LEU A 11 5.62 -3.77 -10.24
C LEU A 11 5.46 -4.19 -11.70
N ILE A 12 4.43 -3.65 -12.39
CA ILE A 12 4.18 -3.90 -13.81
C ILE A 12 4.03 -2.58 -14.56
N GLU A 13 4.57 -2.52 -15.78
CA GLU A 13 4.37 -1.37 -16.67
C GLU A 13 3.04 -1.50 -17.43
N ALA A 14 2.50 -0.36 -17.87
CA ALA A 14 1.19 -0.33 -18.54
C ALA A 14 1.17 -1.17 -19.83
N GLU A 15 2.22 -1.08 -20.62
CA GLU A 15 2.35 -1.79 -21.88
C GLU A 15 2.43 -3.31 -21.69
N ASP A 16 3.03 -3.76 -20.59
CA ASP A 16 3.18 -5.19 -20.27
C ASP A 16 1.84 -5.82 -19.84
N LEU A 17 0.89 -5.02 -19.36
CA LEU A 17 -0.44 -5.49 -18.95
C LEU A 17 -1.38 -5.70 -20.14
N VAL A 18 -1.23 -4.95 -21.24
CA VAL A 18 -2.14 -4.94 -22.39
C VAL A 18 -2.44 -6.33 -22.96
N PRO A 19 -1.46 -7.24 -23.17
CA PRO A 19 -1.74 -8.56 -23.77
C PRO A 19 -2.64 -9.45 -22.92
N TYR A 20 -2.86 -9.11 -21.64
CA TYR A 20 -3.58 -9.94 -20.68
C TYR A 20 -4.96 -9.37 -20.33
N LEU A 21 -5.38 -8.23 -20.93
CA LEU A 21 -6.71 -7.67 -20.69
C LEU A 21 -7.80 -8.70 -20.97
N GLY A 22 -8.76 -8.83 -20.04
CA GLY A 22 -9.87 -9.79 -20.16
C GLY A 22 -9.50 -11.25 -19.83
N HIS A 23 -8.27 -11.54 -19.40
CA HIS A 23 -7.89 -12.90 -19.00
C HIS A 23 -8.63 -13.33 -17.72
N GLU A 24 -9.25 -14.50 -17.72
CA GLU A 24 -10.15 -14.98 -16.65
C GLU A 24 -9.54 -15.00 -15.25
N LYS A 25 -8.22 -15.23 -15.15
CA LYS A 25 -7.48 -15.28 -13.88
C LYS A 25 -6.80 -13.96 -13.51
N LEU A 26 -6.96 -12.93 -14.32
CA LEU A 26 -6.47 -11.58 -14.00
C LEU A 26 -7.60 -10.78 -13.37
N ARG A 27 -7.29 -10.07 -12.27
CA ARG A 27 -8.16 -9.06 -11.69
C ARG A 27 -7.43 -7.73 -11.73
N ILE A 28 -7.93 -6.81 -12.53
CA ILE A 28 -7.47 -5.43 -12.56
C ILE A 28 -8.39 -4.65 -11.61
N VAL A 29 -7.83 -3.96 -10.64
CA VAL A 29 -8.59 -3.24 -9.61
C VAL A 29 -8.23 -1.77 -9.65
N ASP A 30 -9.24 -0.96 -9.91
CA ASP A 30 -9.16 0.51 -9.92
C ASP A 30 -9.58 1.08 -8.56
N LEU A 31 -8.67 1.80 -7.92
CA LEU A 31 -8.90 2.51 -6.66
C LEU A 31 -8.93 4.03 -6.84
N SER A 32 -9.05 4.49 -8.08
CA SER A 32 -9.21 5.91 -8.38
C SER A 32 -10.50 6.47 -7.79
N ARG A 33 -10.58 7.78 -7.72
CA ARG A 33 -11.83 8.46 -7.35
C ARG A 33 -12.96 8.02 -8.28
N ALA A 34 -14.17 7.82 -7.73
CA ALA A 34 -15.33 7.36 -8.48
C ALA A 34 -15.58 8.19 -9.75
N SER A 35 -15.41 9.52 -9.68
CA SER A 35 -15.57 10.41 -10.82
C SER A 35 -14.54 10.19 -11.94
N VAL A 36 -13.35 9.68 -11.61
CA VAL A 36 -12.33 9.31 -12.60
C VAL A 36 -12.72 7.99 -13.25
N TYR A 37 -13.01 6.96 -12.43
CA TYR A 37 -13.43 5.66 -12.93
C TYR A 37 -14.65 5.73 -13.86
N GLU A 38 -15.67 6.51 -13.49
CA GLU A 38 -16.89 6.70 -14.29
C GLU A 38 -16.64 7.38 -15.65
N GLN A 39 -15.61 8.21 -15.72
CA GLN A 39 -15.22 8.87 -16.98
C GLN A 39 -14.36 7.98 -17.84
N LEU A 40 -13.37 7.35 -17.25
CA LEU A 40 -12.43 6.47 -17.93
C LEU A 40 -11.67 5.59 -16.94
N HIS A 41 -11.44 4.35 -17.31
CA HIS A 41 -10.65 3.37 -16.58
C HIS A 41 -10.00 2.36 -17.54
N ILE A 42 -9.10 1.54 -17.04
CA ILE A 42 -8.51 0.44 -17.81
C ILE A 42 -9.60 -0.58 -18.15
N PRO A 43 -9.73 -1.06 -19.39
CA PRO A 43 -10.72 -2.08 -19.75
C PRO A 43 -10.62 -3.30 -18.79
N HIS A 44 -11.78 -3.84 -18.40
CA HIS A 44 -11.91 -4.94 -17.44
C HIS A 44 -11.44 -4.62 -16.01
N ALA A 45 -11.26 -3.35 -15.65
CA ALA A 45 -10.95 -2.97 -14.27
C ALA A 45 -12.20 -2.89 -13.40
N LEU A 46 -12.18 -3.58 -12.25
CA LEU A 46 -13.19 -3.48 -11.21
C LEU A 46 -12.92 -2.27 -10.33
N HIS A 47 -13.88 -1.38 -10.15
CA HIS A 47 -13.74 -0.26 -9.22
C HIS A 47 -13.90 -0.69 -7.76
N LEU A 48 -12.89 -0.42 -6.95
CA LEU A 48 -12.92 -0.67 -5.52
C LEU A 48 -12.85 0.63 -4.73
N ARG A 49 -13.88 0.92 -3.96
CA ARG A 49 -13.88 2.11 -3.08
C ARG A 49 -12.92 1.90 -1.91
N PRO A 50 -11.96 2.82 -1.67
CA PRO A 50 -10.95 2.69 -0.61
C PRO A 50 -11.49 2.42 0.80
N LYS A 51 -12.73 2.84 1.09
CA LYS A 51 -13.37 2.59 2.40
C LYS A 51 -13.50 1.09 2.73
N LEU A 52 -13.50 0.20 1.74
CA LEU A 52 -13.54 -1.26 1.95
C LEU A 52 -12.19 -1.83 2.39
N LEU A 53 -11.13 -1.04 2.30
CA LEU A 53 -9.77 -1.44 2.69
C LEU A 53 -9.43 -1.13 4.14
N VAL A 54 -10.29 -0.40 4.84
CA VAL A 54 -9.97 0.13 6.16
C VAL A 54 -11.11 -0.13 7.15
N ARG A 55 -10.72 -0.46 8.38
CA ARG A 55 -11.58 -0.41 9.56
C ARG A 55 -11.18 0.78 10.41
N GLN A 56 -12.14 1.39 11.07
CA GLN A 56 -11.92 2.50 12.00
C GLN A 56 -12.49 2.14 13.36
N ASP A 57 -11.82 2.58 14.40
CA ASP A 57 -12.36 2.62 15.75
C ASP A 57 -11.82 3.86 16.48
N GLU A 58 -12.63 4.45 17.35
CA GLU A 58 -12.31 5.67 18.09
C GLU A 58 -11.46 6.68 17.29
N TYR A 59 -10.12 6.59 17.41
CA TYR A 59 -9.14 7.45 16.75
C TYR A 59 -8.25 6.71 15.76
N ARG A 60 -8.29 5.36 15.70
CA ARG A 60 -7.50 4.57 14.73
C ARG A 60 -8.23 4.50 13.40
N MET A 61 -7.71 5.20 12.42
CA MET A 61 -8.44 5.47 11.18
C MET A 61 -8.12 4.50 10.03
N GLY A 62 -7.06 3.74 10.13
CA GLY A 62 -6.53 2.97 8.99
C GLY A 62 -6.27 1.50 9.28
N LEU A 63 -6.95 0.91 10.26
CA LEU A 63 -6.75 -0.47 10.64
C LEU A 63 -7.07 -1.44 9.51
N LEU A 64 -6.40 -2.59 9.48
CA LEU A 64 -6.78 -3.72 8.65
C LEU A 64 -8.23 -4.10 8.98
N PRO A 65 -9.10 -4.35 7.99
CA PRO A 65 -10.43 -4.90 8.25
C PRO A 65 -10.34 -6.20 9.05
N ASP A 66 -11.37 -6.50 9.82
CA ASP A 66 -11.49 -7.79 10.48
C ASP A 66 -11.76 -8.93 9.47
N ALA A 67 -11.87 -10.16 9.97
CA ALA A 67 -12.03 -11.32 9.10
C ALA A 67 -13.29 -11.22 8.23
N GLU A 68 -14.39 -10.65 8.74
CA GLU A 68 -15.61 -10.45 7.98
C GLU A 68 -15.43 -9.40 6.87
N GLY A 69 -14.80 -8.27 7.19
CA GLY A 69 -14.50 -7.23 6.20
C GLY A 69 -13.51 -7.70 5.13
N LEU A 70 -12.51 -8.49 5.50
CA LEU A 70 -11.56 -9.08 4.55
C LEU A 70 -12.23 -10.14 3.68
N GLN A 71 -13.14 -10.96 4.23
CA GLN A 71 -13.92 -11.91 3.44
C GLN A 71 -14.78 -11.16 2.42
N ALA A 72 -15.48 -10.11 2.86
CA ALA A 72 -16.27 -9.27 1.95
C ALA A 72 -15.42 -8.63 0.84
N LEU A 73 -14.18 -8.26 1.13
CA LEU A 73 -13.23 -7.76 0.14
C LEU A 73 -12.87 -8.84 -0.90
N ILE A 74 -12.50 -10.05 -0.46
CA ILE A 74 -12.17 -11.17 -1.34
C ILE A 74 -13.37 -11.56 -2.21
N ASP A 75 -14.55 -11.59 -1.62
CA ASP A 75 -15.82 -11.90 -2.31
C ASP A 75 -16.11 -10.83 -3.38
N TYR A 76 -15.97 -9.57 -3.03
CA TYR A 76 -16.16 -8.46 -3.97
C TYR A 76 -15.17 -8.50 -5.14
N LEU A 77 -13.89 -8.75 -4.87
CA LEU A 77 -12.85 -8.88 -5.89
C LEU A 77 -13.02 -10.16 -6.72
N ASN A 78 -13.80 -11.12 -6.23
CA ASN A 78 -14.03 -12.42 -6.87
C ASN A 78 -12.69 -13.13 -7.20
N ILE A 79 -11.81 -13.21 -6.20
CA ILE A 79 -10.47 -13.80 -6.33
C ILE A 79 -10.32 -15.10 -5.54
N SER A 80 -9.43 -15.95 -6.04
CA SER A 80 -9.02 -17.22 -5.42
C SER A 80 -7.51 -17.39 -5.62
N PRO A 81 -6.84 -18.35 -4.95
CA PRO A 81 -5.38 -18.50 -5.00
C PRO A 81 -4.73 -18.61 -6.39
N GLY A 82 -5.52 -18.88 -7.43
CA GLY A 82 -5.04 -18.96 -8.82
C GLY A 82 -5.12 -17.65 -9.60
N HIS A 83 -5.65 -16.60 -9.00
CA HIS A 83 -5.72 -15.27 -9.63
C HIS A 83 -4.44 -14.47 -9.43
N HIS A 84 -4.22 -13.51 -10.32
CA HIS A 84 -3.24 -12.43 -10.17
C HIS A 84 -3.99 -11.11 -10.08
N VAL A 85 -3.66 -10.28 -9.11
CA VAL A 85 -4.30 -8.97 -8.90
C VAL A 85 -3.35 -7.87 -9.31
N VAL A 86 -3.77 -7.04 -10.26
CA VAL A 86 -3.09 -5.79 -10.62
C VAL A 86 -3.90 -4.63 -10.08
N ALA A 87 -3.31 -3.83 -9.20
CA ALA A 87 -3.97 -2.69 -8.59
C ALA A 87 -3.39 -1.36 -9.10
N TYR A 88 -4.26 -0.37 -9.28
CA TYR A 88 -3.87 0.98 -9.63
C TYR A 88 -4.83 2.02 -9.04
N ASP A 89 -4.37 3.27 -9.02
CA ASP A 89 -5.18 4.43 -8.61
C ASP A 89 -4.82 5.68 -9.45
N ASP A 90 -5.40 6.82 -9.07
CA ASP A 90 -5.12 8.14 -9.67
C ASP A 90 -4.26 9.05 -8.77
N GLU A 91 -3.63 8.51 -7.71
CA GLU A 91 -2.87 9.26 -6.72
C GLU A 91 -1.38 8.86 -6.65
N GLY A 92 -0.91 7.97 -7.54
CA GLY A 92 0.47 7.49 -7.56
C GLY A 92 0.72 6.22 -6.76
N GLY A 93 -0.31 5.41 -6.53
CA GLY A 93 -0.18 4.06 -5.99
C GLY A 93 -0.41 3.93 -4.48
N ALA A 94 -0.91 4.97 -3.80
CA ALA A 94 -1.12 4.93 -2.36
C ALA A 94 -2.26 3.97 -1.96
N TRP A 95 -3.43 4.07 -2.59
CA TRP A 95 -4.55 3.15 -2.37
C TRP A 95 -4.32 1.79 -3.00
N ALA A 96 -3.72 1.75 -4.19
CA ALA A 96 -3.33 0.50 -4.82
C ALA A 96 -2.36 -0.29 -3.93
N GLY A 97 -1.31 0.35 -3.41
CA GLY A 97 -0.39 -0.26 -2.45
C GLY A 97 -1.07 -0.71 -1.16
N ARG A 98 -2.08 0.05 -0.68
CA ARG A 98 -2.89 -0.35 0.46
C ARG A 98 -3.68 -1.63 0.19
N LEU A 99 -4.31 -1.77 -0.99
CA LEU A 99 -4.99 -3.02 -1.37
C LEU A 99 -4.00 -4.19 -1.38
N LEU A 100 -2.85 -4.02 -2.05
CA LEU A 100 -1.86 -5.09 -2.13
C LEU A 100 -1.36 -5.52 -0.75
N TRP A 101 -1.15 -4.55 0.17
CA TRP A 101 -0.82 -4.87 1.55
C TRP A 101 -1.93 -5.67 2.26
N ASN A 102 -3.21 -5.32 2.09
CA ASN A 102 -4.34 -6.10 2.64
C ASN A 102 -4.28 -7.55 2.13
N LEU A 103 -3.99 -7.74 0.82
CA LEU A 103 -3.86 -9.06 0.21
C LEU A 103 -2.65 -9.83 0.74
N HIS A 104 -1.50 -9.17 0.93
CA HIS A 104 -0.31 -9.78 1.53
C HIS A 104 -0.57 -10.23 2.98
N CYS A 105 -1.36 -9.48 3.76
CA CYS A 105 -1.80 -9.93 5.09
C CYS A 105 -2.61 -11.24 5.05
N LEU A 106 -3.21 -11.57 3.91
CA LEU A 106 -3.94 -12.80 3.65
C LEU A 106 -3.10 -13.89 2.96
N GLY A 107 -1.81 -13.63 2.71
CA GLY A 107 -0.93 -14.56 1.99
C GLY A 107 -1.13 -14.58 0.48
N PHE A 108 -1.82 -13.59 -0.09
CA PHE A 108 -1.90 -13.43 -1.55
C PHE A 108 -0.65 -12.73 -2.07
N GLU A 109 0.29 -13.49 -2.63
CA GLU A 109 1.54 -12.97 -3.19
C GLU A 109 1.48 -12.65 -4.69
N ASN A 110 0.49 -13.20 -5.42
CA ASN A 110 0.30 -12.95 -6.86
C ASN A 110 -0.34 -11.58 -7.09
N THR A 111 0.42 -10.54 -6.85
CA THR A 111 -0.04 -9.15 -6.89
C THR A 111 0.95 -8.25 -7.62
N SER A 112 0.46 -7.22 -8.29
CA SER A 112 1.29 -6.20 -8.92
C SER A 112 0.69 -4.81 -8.74
N LEU A 113 1.54 -3.84 -8.49
CA LEU A 113 1.23 -2.42 -8.61
C LEU A 113 1.45 -1.99 -10.06
N LEU A 114 0.47 -1.33 -10.68
CA LEU A 114 0.65 -0.69 -11.98
C LEU A 114 1.45 0.60 -11.82
N ASN A 115 2.65 0.63 -12.39
CA ASN A 115 3.57 1.75 -12.25
C ASN A 115 3.00 3.04 -12.86
N GLY A 116 2.74 4.05 -12.04
CA GLY A 116 2.13 5.31 -12.42
C GLY A 116 0.60 5.27 -12.60
N GLY A 117 -0.03 4.11 -12.36
CA GLY A 117 -1.49 3.97 -12.35
C GLY A 117 -2.15 4.42 -13.63
N ILE A 118 -3.34 5.06 -13.52
CA ILE A 118 -4.08 5.55 -14.67
C ILE A 118 -3.32 6.61 -15.47
N HIS A 119 -2.43 7.38 -14.81
CA HIS A 119 -1.64 8.42 -15.48
C HIS A 119 -0.64 7.83 -16.49
N ALA A 120 0.05 6.75 -16.12
CA ALA A 120 0.97 6.06 -17.01
C ALA A 120 0.23 5.35 -18.15
N TRP A 121 -0.93 4.76 -17.86
CA TRP A 121 -1.79 4.14 -18.87
C TRP A 121 -2.21 5.12 -19.95
N LEU A 122 -2.69 6.29 -19.55
CA LEU A 122 -3.09 7.37 -20.46
C LEU A 122 -1.88 7.97 -21.19
N GLY A 123 -0.76 8.14 -20.50
CA GLY A 123 0.49 8.64 -21.08
C GLY A 123 1.03 7.73 -22.18
N ALA A 124 0.78 6.43 -22.11
CA ALA A 124 1.12 5.46 -23.14
C ALA A 124 0.09 5.39 -24.31
N GLY A 125 -1.00 6.18 -24.24
CA GLY A 125 -2.04 6.20 -25.27
C GLY A 125 -2.84 4.90 -25.37
N LEU A 126 -2.93 4.14 -24.26
CA LEU A 126 -3.58 2.83 -24.24
C LEU A 126 -5.12 2.95 -24.14
N PRO A 127 -5.87 1.92 -24.57
CA PRO A 127 -7.33 1.97 -24.62
C PRO A 127 -7.95 2.12 -23.23
N THR A 128 -9.04 2.86 -23.15
CA THR A 128 -9.84 3.03 -21.94
C THR A 128 -11.28 2.58 -22.16
N SER A 129 -11.98 2.31 -21.07
CA SER A 129 -13.42 2.03 -21.03
C SER A 129 -14.11 3.00 -20.05
N SER A 130 -15.40 3.17 -20.22
CA SER A 130 -16.33 3.75 -19.24
C SER A 130 -17.44 2.76 -18.85
N ASP A 131 -17.37 1.52 -19.35
CA ASP A 131 -18.34 0.48 -19.09
C ASP A 131 -18.13 -0.09 -17.69
N GLN A 132 -19.20 -0.21 -16.91
CA GLN A 132 -19.11 -0.78 -15.57
C GLN A 132 -18.84 -2.28 -15.65
N GLU A 133 -17.70 -2.71 -15.09
CA GLU A 133 -17.39 -4.13 -14.96
C GLU A 133 -18.13 -4.73 -13.77
N ILE A 134 -18.81 -5.85 -14.00
CA ILE A 134 -19.51 -6.63 -12.99
C ILE A 134 -19.06 -8.09 -13.11
N PHE A 135 -18.40 -8.59 -12.09
CA PHE A 135 -18.06 -10.01 -12.03
C PHE A 135 -19.20 -10.81 -11.42
N SER A 136 -19.56 -11.93 -12.06
CA SER A 136 -20.47 -12.87 -11.43
C SER A 136 -19.80 -13.50 -10.21
N PRO A 137 -20.43 -13.53 -9.03
CA PRO A 137 -19.84 -14.11 -7.83
C PRO A 137 -19.41 -15.57 -8.06
N VAL A 138 -18.20 -15.93 -7.65
CA VAL A 138 -17.76 -17.34 -7.63
C VAL A 138 -18.32 -17.99 -6.39
N SER A 139 -18.97 -19.14 -6.56
CA SER A 139 -19.70 -19.84 -5.48
C SER A 139 -18.81 -20.56 -4.46
N HIS A 140 -17.49 -20.50 -4.59
CA HIS A 140 -16.55 -21.20 -3.70
C HIS A 140 -15.35 -20.30 -3.37
N LEU A 141 -15.58 -19.35 -2.48
CA LEU A 141 -14.52 -18.47 -2.02
C LEU A 141 -13.73 -19.17 -0.90
N VAL A 142 -12.43 -19.01 -0.97
CA VAL A 142 -11.53 -19.54 0.06
C VAL A 142 -11.76 -18.74 1.34
N PRO A 143 -11.99 -19.38 2.50
CA PRO A 143 -12.08 -18.67 3.76
C PRO A 143 -10.81 -17.86 4.02
N VAL A 144 -10.99 -16.64 4.54
CA VAL A 144 -9.88 -15.77 4.93
C VAL A 144 -9.06 -16.44 6.03
N ASN A 145 -7.75 -16.55 5.79
CA ASN A 145 -6.77 -17.00 6.77
C ASN A 145 -5.85 -15.83 7.15
N LEU A 146 -5.76 -15.52 8.44
CA LEU A 146 -4.95 -14.44 9.00
C LEU A 146 -3.62 -14.92 9.61
N GLU A 147 -3.24 -16.19 9.43
CA GLU A 147 -1.98 -16.72 9.98
C GLU A 147 -0.73 -15.98 9.47
N GLN A 148 -0.77 -15.50 8.23
CA GLN A 148 0.36 -14.77 7.61
C GLN A 148 0.34 -13.25 7.85
N LYS A 149 -0.67 -12.73 8.54
CA LYS A 149 -0.84 -11.30 8.84
C LYS A 149 0.42 -10.67 9.46
N ALA A 150 1.06 -11.38 10.38
CA ALA A 150 2.25 -10.90 11.11
C ALA A 150 3.48 -10.68 10.22
N GLU A 151 3.52 -11.23 9.01
CA GLU A 151 4.63 -10.99 8.07
C GLU A 151 4.54 -9.60 7.41
N SER A 152 3.34 -9.03 7.33
CA SER A 152 3.09 -7.76 6.64
C SER A 152 2.60 -6.65 7.57
N GLN A 153 2.03 -6.99 8.72
CA GLN A 153 1.48 -6.06 9.71
C GLN A 153 2.25 -6.14 11.03
N ILE A 154 2.26 -5.02 11.77
CA ILE A 154 2.69 -4.96 13.16
C ILE A 154 1.68 -4.15 13.98
N GLU A 155 1.39 -4.60 15.18
CA GLU A 155 0.52 -3.91 16.14
C GLU A 155 1.32 -3.07 17.13
N TYR A 156 0.65 -2.16 17.83
CA TYR A 156 1.26 -1.16 18.70
C TYR A 156 2.21 -1.75 19.77
N ASP A 157 1.76 -2.77 20.50
CA ASP A 157 2.54 -3.30 21.63
C ASP A 157 3.82 -4.02 21.17
N GLU A 158 3.72 -4.79 20.07
CA GLU A 158 4.90 -5.41 19.44
C GLU A 158 5.85 -4.34 18.89
N LEU A 159 5.33 -3.32 18.20
CA LEU A 159 6.15 -2.24 17.67
C LEU A 159 6.92 -1.54 18.78
N ARG A 160 6.27 -1.24 19.90
CA ARG A 160 6.93 -0.64 21.07
C ARG A 160 8.10 -1.48 21.58
N GLN A 161 7.90 -2.79 21.71
CA GLN A 161 8.96 -3.71 22.16
C GLN A 161 10.15 -3.71 21.20
N LEU A 162 9.90 -3.76 19.89
CA LEU A 162 10.98 -3.73 18.89
C LEU A 162 11.75 -2.41 18.89
N ILE A 163 11.07 -1.28 19.14
CA ILE A 163 11.72 0.03 19.28
C ILE A 163 12.61 0.07 20.54
N GLU A 164 12.08 -0.38 21.67
CA GLU A 164 12.82 -0.41 22.95
C GLU A 164 14.06 -1.32 22.87
N ASN A 165 14.02 -2.37 22.06
CA ASN A 165 15.13 -3.30 21.85
C ASN A 165 16.08 -2.88 20.69
N GLU A 166 15.78 -1.78 19.96
CA GLU A 166 16.51 -1.35 18.78
C GLU A 166 16.55 -2.42 17.64
N GLU A 167 15.49 -3.24 17.53
CA GLU A 167 15.40 -4.36 16.58
C GLU A 167 14.78 -3.98 15.24
N VAL A 168 14.35 -2.73 15.06
CA VAL A 168 13.63 -2.27 13.88
C VAL A 168 13.98 -0.83 13.53
N GLN A 169 14.02 -0.55 12.24
CA GLN A 169 14.08 0.81 11.72
C GLN A 169 12.66 1.33 11.45
N LEU A 170 12.45 2.60 11.67
CA LEU A 170 11.15 3.23 11.46
C LEU A 170 11.20 4.18 10.26
N TRP A 171 10.24 4.02 9.35
CA TRP A 171 10.06 4.88 8.20
C TRP A 171 8.75 5.68 8.35
N ASP A 172 8.88 6.97 8.69
CA ASP A 172 7.77 7.92 8.60
C ASP A 172 7.68 8.47 7.18
N CYS A 173 6.61 8.10 6.48
CA CYS A 173 6.40 8.53 5.10
C CYS A 173 5.40 9.68 4.95
N ARG A 174 5.08 10.40 6.06
CA ARG A 174 4.22 11.59 6.06
C ARG A 174 4.96 12.79 5.46
N THR A 175 4.27 13.94 5.42
CA THR A 175 4.92 15.21 5.07
C THR A 175 5.87 15.67 6.17
N GLU A 176 6.83 16.52 5.81
CA GLU A 176 7.81 17.09 6.75
C GLU A 176 7.12 17.86 7.90
N ASP A 177 6.08 18.66 7.59
CA ASP A 177 5.31 19.39 8.60
C ASP A 177 4.61 18.45 9.60
N GLU A 178 4.13 17.28 9.16
CA GLU A 178 3.54 16.26 10.05
C GLU A 178 4.64 15.61 10.91
N TYR A 179 5.80 15.29 10.33
CA TYR A 179 6.92 14.65 11.01
C TYR A 179 7.53 15.58 12.08
N THR A 180 7.78 16.84 11.74
CA THR A 180 8.38 17.82 12.65
C THR A 180 7.43 18.28 13.76
N GLY A 181 6.10 18.04 13.59
CA GLY A 181 5.07 18.45 14.53
C GLY A 181 4.49 19.83 14.27
N LEU A 182 4.87 20.47 13.17
CA LEU A 182 4.29 21.77 12.75
C LEU A 182 2.83 21.62 12.35
N ARG A 183 2.45 20.49 11.76
CA ARG A 183 1.07 20.14 11.42
C ARG A 183 0.53 19.07 12.36
N LEU A 184 -0.55 19.41 13.07
CA LEU A 184 -1.25 18.47 13.95
C LEU A 184 -2.27 17.65 13.15
N ALA A 185 -2.08 16.33 13.15
CA ALA A 185 -3.02 15.36 12.57
C ALA A 185 -3.55 14.34 13.61
N ALA A 186 -3.18 14.53 14.89
CA ALA A 186 -3.64 13.79 16.06
C ALA A 186 -3.63 14.75 17.26
N ARG A 187 -3.88 14.26 18.48
CA ARG A 187 -3.79 15.08 19.72
C ARG A 187 -2.41 15.69 19.92
N ARG A 188 -1.37 15.00 19.46
CA ARG A 188 0.03 15.44 19.58
C ARG A 188 0.69 15.44 18.21
N GLY A 189 1.58 16.39 17.97
CA GLY A 189 2.40 16.49 16.77
C GLY A 189 3.77 15.85 16.97
N GLY A 190 4.48 15.59 15.89
CA GLY A 190 5.81 14.98 15.89
C GLY A 190 5.81 13.60 15.22
N HIS A 191 6.78 12.77 15.62
CA HIS A 191 7.00 11.44 15.07
C HIS A 191 7.35 10.41 16.17
N ILE A 192 7.37 9.14 15.81
CA ILE A 192 7.84 8.05 16.67
C ILE A 192 9.35 8.23 16.90
N PRO A 193 9.86 8.22 18.13
CA PRO A 193 11.30 8.38 18.39
C PRO A 193 12.14 7.39 17.56
N GLY A 194 13.22 7.87 16.97
CA GLY A 194 14.09 7.08 16.08
C GLY A 194 13.58 6.90 14.64
N ALA A 195 12.38 7.37 14.33
CA ALA A 195 11.87 7.30 12.96
C ALA A 195 12.65 8.22 12.03
N ARG A 196 13.01 7.71 10.86
CA ARG A 196 13.60 8.49 9.77
C ARG A 196 12.51 8.94 8.82
N HIS A 197 12.63 10.17 8.35
CA HIS A 197 11.68 10.77 7.44
C HIS A 197 12.08 10.57 5.97
N PHE A 198 11.17 9.98 5.21
CA PHE A 198 11.23 9.99 3.75
C PHE A 198 9.80 10.02 3.21
N GLU A 199 9.34 11.20 2.79
CA GLU A 199 7.97 11.39 2.31
C GLU A 199 7.67 10.52 1.09
N TRP A 200 6.57 9.79 1.13
CA TRP A 200 6.16 8.82 0.11
C TRP A 200 6.15 9.39 -1.31
N SER A 201 5.69 10.64 -1.48
CA SER A 201 5.55 11.29 -2.78
C SER A 201 6.88 11.62 -3.45
N THR A 202 7.98 11.64 -2.69
CA THR A 202 9.33 11.85 -3.24
C THR A 202 9.85 10.64 -4.01
N ALA A 203 9.23 9.47 -3.82
CA ALA A 203 9.49 8.27 -4.62
C ALA A 203 8.82 8.31 -6.00
N LEU A 204 7.95 9.30 -6.26
CA LEU A 204 7.23 9.42 -7.53
C LEU A 204 7.95 10.38 -8.49
N ASN A 205 7.91 10.06 -9.77
CA ASN A 205 8.33 10.94 -10.84
C ASN A 205 7.12 11.69 -11.42
N ARG A 206 6.93 12.93 -10.97
CA ARG A 206 5.80 13.77 -11.38
C ARG A 206 5.85 14.17 -12.87
N GLU A 207 7.06 14.22 -13.45
CA GLU A 207 7.27 14.53 -14.85
C GLU A 207 7.07 13.32 -15.78
N ASN A 208 7.02 12.11 -15.19
CA ASN A 208 6.79 10.86 -15.89
C ASN A 208 5.58 10.11 -15.33
N HIS A 209 4.40 10.73 -15.43
CA HIS A 209 3.10 10.09 -15.16
C HIS A 209 2.99 9.42 -13.77
N LEU A 210 3.60 9.99 -12.74
CA LEU A 210 3.65 9.46 -11.38
C LEU A 210 4.26 8.04 -11.26
N LYS A 211 5.02 7.59 -12.26
CA LYS A 211 5.80 6.35 -12.14
C LYS A 211 6.79 6.46 -10.98
N LEU A 212 7.15 5.34 -10.40
CA LEU A 212 8.21 5.31 -9.40
C LEU A 212 9.53 5.85 -9.98
N GLN A 213 10.26 6.59 -9.17
CA GLN A 213 11.67 6.90 -9.47
C GLN A 213 12.45 5.59 -9.63
N PRO A 214 13.52 5.57 -10.43
CA PRO A 214 14.36 4.37 -10.55
C PRO A 214 14.74 3.83 -9.17
N LEU A 215 14.47 2.54 -8.92
CA LEU A 215 14.69 1.91 -7.62
C LEU A 215 16.10 2.13 -7.07
N PRO A 216 17.21 2.04 -7.86
CA PRO A 216 18.55 2.32 -7.35
C PRO A 216 18.71 3.75 -6.81
N ARG A 217 18.05 4.74 -7.43
CA ARG A 217 18.08 6.13 -6.97
C ARG A 217 17.35 6.29 -5.64
N THR A 218 16.18 5.66 -5.52
CA THR A 218 15.39 5.70 -4.29
C THR A 218 16.12 4.98 -3.15
N GLN A 219 16.72 3.83 -3.43
CA GLN A 219 17.55 3.09 -2.48
C GLN A 219 18.71 3.96 -1.96
N GLN A 220 19.47 4.57 -2.85
CA GLN A 220 20.58 5.45 -2.46
C GLN A 220 20.14 6.60 -1.55
N ARG A 221 18.97 7.19 -1.81
CA ARG A 221 18.43 8.26 -0.95
C ARG A 221 18.07 7.75 0.43
N LEU A 222 17.45 6.57 0.53
CA LEU A 222 17.10 5.94 1.80
C LEU A 222 18.37 5.60 2.59
N GLU A 223 19.40 5.04 1.95
CA GLU A 223 20.70 4.78 2.58
C GLU A 223 21.36 6.07 3.10
N GLN A 224 21.28 7.18 2.36
CA GLN A 224 21.77 8.50 2.80
C GLN A 224 21.02 9.03 4.03
N LEU A 225 19.76 8.62 4.23
CA LEU A 225 18.98 8.92 5.43
C LEU A 225 19.28 7.94 6.58
N GLY A 226 20.23 7.02 6.38
CA GLY A 226 20.70 6.08 7.40
C GLY A 226 19.91 4.78 7.47
N PHE A 227 19.06 4.47 6.50
CA PHE A 227 18.42 3.15 6.44
C PHE A 227 19.44 2.07 6.06
N ASP A 228 19.40 0.95 6.77
CA ASP A 228 20.15 -0.26 6.45
C ASP A 228 19.22 -1.32 5.84
N LEU A 229 19.50 -1.75 4.61
CA LEU A 229 18.71 -2.75 3.89
C LEU A 229 18.67 -4.13 4.58
N ASN A 230 19.65 -4.41 5.45
CA ASN A 230 19.73 -5.71 6.13
C ASN A 230 18.90 -5.77 7.42
N GLN A 231 18.38 -4.64 7.89
CA GLN A 231 17.56 -4.57 9.09
C GLN A 231 16.07 -4.52 8.75
N PRO A 232 15.21 -5.12 9.58
CA PRO A 232 13.77 -4.99 9.43
C PRO A 232 13.31 -3.53 9.49
N VAL A 233 12.30 -3.20 8.69
CA VAL A 233 11.72 -1.85 8.63
C VAL A 233 10.23 -1.91 8.96
N VAL A 234 9.76 -0.95 9.75
CA VAL A 234 8.33 -0.67 9.92
C VAL A 234 8.01 0.68 9.31
N VAL A 235 7.06 0.70 8.40
CA VAL A 235 6.59 1.92 7.76
C VAL A 235 5.25 2.36 8.32
N TYR A 236 5.06 3.66 8.46
CA TYR A 236 3.79 4.26 8.87
C TYR A 236 3.56 5.62 8.21
N CYS A 237 2.31 6.05 8.17
CA CYS A 237 1.92 7.42 7.85
C CYS A 237 0.88 7.92 8.87
N GLN A 238 -0.16 8.64 8.43
CA GLN A 238 -1.24 9.07 9.32
C GLN A 238 -2.24 7.94 9.62
N SER A 239 -2.64 7.16 8.61
CA SER A 239 -3.68 6.12 8.66
C SER A 239 -3.45 4.99 7.66
N HIS A 240 -2.21 4.65 7.43
CA HIS A 240 -1.75 3.60 6.51
C HIS A 240 -2.38 3.67 5.10
N HIS A 241 -2.56 4.87 4.56
CA HIS A 241 -2.88 5.12 3.15
C HIS A 241 -1.59 5.33 2.34
N ARG A 242 -0.88 6.41 2.60
CA ARG A 242 0.39 6.76 1.92
C ARG A 242 1.48 5.70 2.14
N SER A 243 1.51 5.11 3.31
CA SER A 243 2.41 4.01 3.63
C SER A 243 2.07 2.69 2.93
N GLY A 244 0.93 2.59 2.25
CA GLY A 244 0.63 1.49 1.33
C GLY A 244 1.64 1.45 0.18
N LEU A 245 1.88 2.58 -0.51
CA LEU A 245 2.92 2.65 -1.54
C LEU A 245 4.31 2.44 -0.95
N ALA A 246 4.62 3.05 0.19
CA ALA A 246 5.93 2.90 0.82
C ALA A 246 6.24 1.46 1.22
N TYR A 247 5.22 0.69 1.66
CA TYR A 247 5.33 -0.76 1.89
C TYR A 247 5.69 -1.51 0.60
N ILE A 248 4.99 -1.25 -0.51
CA ILE A 248 5.31 -1.88 -1.81
C ILE A 248 6.72 -1.51 -2.26
N LEU A 249 7.12 -0.25 -2.09
CA LEU A 249 8.47 0.20 -2.43
C LEU A 249 9.54 -0.54 -1.61
N GLY A 250 9.34 -0.71 -0.31
CA GLY A 250 10.23 -1.50 0.54
C GLY A 250 10.34 -2.96 0.08
N ARG A 251 9.22 -3.58 -0.31
CA ARG A 251 9.20 -4.93 -0.88
C ARG A 251 9.99 -5.00 -2.20
N LEU A 252 9.84 -4.00 -3.08
CA LEU A 252 10.60 -3.89 -4.34
C LEU A 252 12.11 -3.73 -4.11
N LEU A 253 12.50 -3.10 -3.01
CA LEU A 253 13.89 -2.95 -2.59
C LEU A 253 14.44 -4.19 -1.86
N GLY A 254 13.61 -5.22 -1.65
CA GLY A 254 14.01 -6.47 -0.98
C GLY A 254 14.04 -6.37 0.55
N TRP A 255 13.47 -5.34 1.15
CA TRP A 255 13.42 -5.17 2.60
C TRP A 255 12.46 -6.13 3.28
N LYS A 256 12.82 -6.56 4.49
CA LYS A 256 11.86 -7.13 5.44
C LYS A 256 11.04 -6.00 6.03
N ILE A 257 9.93 -5.65 5.36
CA ILE A 257 9.11 -4.50 5.72
C ILE A 257 7.75 -4.95 6.21
N ARG A 258 7.31 -4.36 7.32
CA ARG A 258 5.94 -4.44 7.84
C ARG A 258 5.32 -3.06 7.93
N ALA A 259 4.00 -2.99 7.90
CA ALA A 259 3.28 -1.74 8.08
C ALA A 259 2.60 -1.68 9.45
N TYR A 260 2.73 -0.55 10.12
CA TYR A 260 1.97 -0.20 11.31
C TYR A 260 0.68 0.50 10.91
N ASP A 261 -0.43 -0.21 10.88
CA ASP A 261 -1.71 0.28 10.37
C ASP A 261 -2.47 1.18 11.35
N GLY A 262 -2.24 1.06 12.67
CA GLY A 262 -2.66 2.05 13.65
C GLY A 262 -2.06 3.42 13.39
N ALA A 263 -0.84 3.44 12.85
CA ALA A 263 -0.14 4.60 12.31
C ALA A 263 -0.07 5.77 13.30
N TRP A 264 0.12 7.00 12.80
CA TRP A 264 0.12 8.18 13.68
C TRP A 264 -1.26 8.46 14.28
N SER A 265 -2.35 8.02 13.63
CA SER A 265 -3.70 8.11 14.19
C SER A 265 -3.86 7.34 15.51
N GLU A 266 -3.11 6.27 15.73
CA GLU A 266 -3.01 5.62 17.02
C GLU A 266 -1.92 6.24 17.89
N TRP A 267 -0.68 6.28 17.42
CA TRP A 267 0.48 6.69 18.22
C TRP A 267 0.35 8.11 18.79
N GLY A 268 -0.03 9.08 17.94
CA GLY A 268 -0.18 10.47 18.32
C GLY A 268 -1.39 10.77 19.21
N ASN A 269 -2.36 9.85 19.30
CA ASN A 269 -3.55 9.98 20.16
C ASN A 269 -3.40 9.27 21.52
N ARG A 270 -2.51 8.29 21.63
CA ARG A 270 -2.21 7.61 22.90
C ARG A 270 -1.34 8.49 23.78
N LEU A 271 -1.76 8.72 25.02
CA LEU A 271 -1.03 9.59 25.95
C LEU A 271 0.27 8.97 26.49
N ASP A 272 0.37 7.64 26.47
CA ASP A 272 1.50 6.85 26.93
C ASP A 272 2.58 6.59 25.86
N SER A 273 2.33 6.99 24.61
CA SER A 273 3.30 6.84 23.52
C SER A 273 4.40 7.91 23.61
N PRO A 274 5.68 7.56 23.53
CA PRO A 274 6.75 8.56 23.40
C PRO A 274 6.68 9.27 22.05
N ILE A 275 7.05 10.55 22.02
CA ILE A 275 7.04 11.38 20.82
C ILE A 275 8.31 12.20 20.74
N ALA A 276 8.88 12.29 19.55
CA ALA A 276 9.92 13.22 19.17
C ALA A 276 9.36 14.32 18.27
N THR A 277 10.01 15.47 18.26
CA THR A 277 9.70 16.62 17.40
C THR A 277 11.00 17.18 16.81
N GLY A 278 10.91 17.90 15.70
CA GLY A 278 12.06 18.46 15.01
C GLY A 278 12.52 17.60 13.82
N GLU A 279 13.59 18.03 13.14
CA GLU A 279 14.04 17.44 11.86
C GLU A 279 14.83 16.14 12.01
N LEU A 280 15.45 15.91 13.15
CA LEU A 280 16.29 14.72 13.36
C LEU A 280 15.58 13.66 14.18
N PRO A 281 15.82 12.36 13.89
CA PRO A 281 15.43 11.28 14.77
C PRO A 281 16.04 11.48 16.16
N SER A 282 15.25 11.32 17.21
CA SER A 282 15.70 11.47 18.59
C SER A 282 15.39 10.25 19.43
#